data_20fd15901f54aec1002e2b5adea31aa4
#
_entry.id   20fd15901f54aec1002e2b5adea31aa4
#
_cell.length_a   1.000
_cell.length_b   1.000
_cell.length_c   1.000
_cell.angle_alpha   90.00
_cell.angle_beta   90.00
_cell.angle_gamma   90.00
#
_symmetry.space_group_name_H-M   'P 1'
#
loop_
_entity.id
_entity.type
_entity.pdbx_description
1 polymer ?
#
loop_
_entity_poly.entity_id
_entity_poly.type
_entity_poly.pdbx_seq_one_letter_code
_entity_poly.pdbx_strand_id
1 'polypeptide(L)'
;ALESVWKEAREDAECEAYVIPIPYYDKNPDGSIGLMHYEGNLYPEEVPITRYDEFDFAGVHPDAIFIHNPYDASNAATTVHPFFYSDRLKIYTDCLVYIPYYATSGGMAQGQASCPVYANADYIVIQAESYRELFDASIPDEKFLAFGSPKFDRMIQLCKNEPAIPTEWN
;
A
#
# COMPACT_ATOMS: atom_id res chain seq x y z
N ALA A 1 0.19 -3.03 -6.34
CA ALA A 1 1.44 -2.68 -5.61
C ALA A 1 1.86 -3.81 -4.65
N LEU A 2 0.90 -4.53 -4.06
CA LEU A 2 1.15 -5.57 -3.05
C LEU A 2 0.98 -7.00 -3.58
N GLU A 3 0.90 -7.19 -4.90
CA GLU A 3 0.59 -8.50 -5.51
C GLU A 3 1.58 -9.60 -5.12
N SER A 4 2.88 -9.35 -5.21
CA SER A 4 3.89 -10.35 -4.85
C SER A 4 3.88 -10.67 -3.35
N VAL A 5 3.71 -9.66 -2.50
CA VAL A 5 3.59 -9.86 -1.05
C VAL A 5 2.41 -10.76 -0.70
N TRP A 6 1.25 -10.49 -1.30
CA TRP A 6 0.06 -11.33 -1.10
C TRP A 6 0.24 -12.76 -1.61
N LYS A 7 0.88 -12.94 -2.77
CA LYS A 7 1.14 -14.28 -3.32
C LYS A 7 2.03 -15.12 -2.41
N GLU A 8 3.12 -14.54 -1.94
CA GLU A 8 4.03 -15.21 -1.00
C GLU A 8 3.30 -15.57 0.31
N ALA A 9 2.56 -14.63 0.90
CA ALA A 9 1.79 -14.90 2.12
C ALA A 9 0.70 -15.98 1.92
N ARG A 10 0.07 -16.03 0.75
CA ARG A 10 -0.94 -17.04 0.42
C ARG A 10 -0.34 -18.44 0.24
N GLU A 11 0.89 -18.53 -0.25
CA GLU A 11 1.60 -19.80 -0.48
C GLU A 11 2.24 -20.34 0.80
N ASP A 12 2.42 -19.51 1.81
CA ASP A 12 2.96 -19.90 3.11
C ASP A 12 1.87 -20.56 3.98
N ALA A 13 2.12 -21.80 4.39
CA ALA A 13 1.17 -22.59 5.19
C ALA A 13 0.98 -22.04 6.63
N GLU A 14 1.87 -21.18 7.10
CA GLU A 14 1.79 -20.51 8.41
C GLU A 14 1.04 -19.17 8.34
N CYS A 15 0.65 -18.71 7.13
CA CYS A 15 -0.01 -17.45 6.91
C CYS A 15 -1.48 -17.62 6.49
N GLU A 16 -2.36 -16.79 7.06
CA GLU A 16 -3.71 -16.55 6.56
C GLU A 16 -3.77 -15.15 5.96
N ALA A 17 -3.85 -15.05 4.62
CA ALA A 17 -3.71 -13.79 3.91
C ALA A 17 -5.06 -13.26 3.40
N TYR A 18 -5.42 -12.04 3.81
CA TYR A 18 -6.63 -11.34 3.40
C TYR A 18 -6.30 -10.22 2.41
N VAL A 19 -7.14 -10.04 1.39
CA VAL A 19 -7.09 -8.89 0.48
C VAL A 19 -8.33 -8.05 0.71
N ILE A 20 -8.15 -6.84 1.20
CA ILE A 20 -9.23 -5.94 1.57
C ILE A 20 -9.13 -4.66 0.72
N PRO A 21 -9.87 -4.58 -0.40
CA PRO A 21 -9.98 -3.34 -1.16
C PRO A 21 -10.67 -2.28 -0.30
N ILE A 22 -10.02 -1.14 -0.11
CA ILE A 22 -10.54 -0.07 0.72
C ILE A 22 -11.23 1.01 -0.12
N PRO A 23 -12.36 1.59 0.33
CA PRO A 23 -13.00 2.69 -0.37
C PRO A 23 -12.20 3.99 -0.21
N TYR A 24 -12.38 4.89 -1.18
CA TYR A 24 -11.84 6.24 -1.14
C TYR A 24 -12.90 7.26 -1.56
N TYR A 25 -12.64 8.51 -1.27
CA TYR A 25 -13.53 9.63 -1.57
C TYR A 25 -12.78 10.66 -2.40
N ASP A 26 -13.49 11.33 -3.29
CA ASP A 26 -13.05 12.59 -3.86
C ASP A 26 -12.99 13.67 -2.78
N LYS A 27 -12.15 14.67 -2.97
CA LYS A 27 -12.19 15.91 -2.19
C LYS A 27 -12.69 17.06 -3.03
N ASN A 28 -13.65 17.78 -2.47
CA ASN A 28 -14.13 19.02 -3.05
C ASN A 28 -13.07 20.13 -2.92
N PRO A 29 -13.16 21.22 -3.71
CA PRO A 29 -12.22 22.35 -3.63
C PRO A 29 -12.13 23.01 -2.24
N ASP A 30 -13.17 22.90 -1.42
CA ASP A 30 -13.21 23.39 -0.04
C ASP A 30 -12.61 22.39 0.98
N GLY A 31 -12.11 21.23 0.51
CA GLY A 31 -11.54 20.17 1.32
C GLY A 31 -12.55 19.20 1.95
N SER A 32 -13.85 19.42 1.73
CA SER A 32 -14.90 18.50 2.19
C SER A 32 -14.85 17.17 1.43
N ILE A 33 -15.37 16.11 2.07
CA ILE A 33 -15.46 14.76 1.48
C ILE A 33 -16.58 14.77 0.42
N GLY A 34 -16.24 14.30 -0.78
CA GLY A 34 -17.13 14.19 -1.92
C GLY A 34 -17.66 12.76 -2.15
N LEU A 35 -17.71 12.33 -3.42
CA LEU A 35 -18.24 11.03 -3.81
C LEU A 35 -17.34 9.88 -3.31
N MET A 36 -17.98 8.83 -2.81
CA MET A 36 -17.30 7.56 -2.45
C MET A 36 -17.12 6.68 -3.68
N HIS A 37 -15.94 6.11 -3.80
CA HIS A 37 -15.58 5.10 -4.79
C HIS A 37 -15.17 3.80 -4.09
N TYR A 38 -15.57 2.67 -4.68
CA TYR A 38 -15.15 1.34 -4.24
C TYR A 38 -14.89 0.47 -5.47
N GLU A 39 -13.67 0.00 -5.60
CA GLU A 39 -13.18 -0.74 -6.76
C GLU A 39 -12.92 -2.23 -6.49
N GLY A 40 -13.50 -2.79 -5.42
CA GLY A 40 -13.34 -4.21 -5.10
C GLY A 40 -13.77 -5.15 -6.22
N ASN A 41 -14.78 -4.77 -6.99
CA ASN A 41 -15.27 -5.53 -8.15
C ASN A 41 -14.34 -5.50 -9.38
N LEU A 42 -13.27 -4.70 -9.36
CA LEU A 42 -12.27 -4.63 -10.44
C LEU A 42 -11.08 -5.56 -10.20
N TYR A 43 -11.05 -6.24 -9.06
CA TYR A 43 -9.99 -7.22 -8.78
C TYR A 43 -10.16 -8.46 -9.67
N PRO A 44 -9.06 -9.12 -10.08
CA PRO A 44 -9.12 -10.39 -10.82
C PRO A 44 -9.88 -11.46 -10.03
N GLU A 45 -10.63 -12.33 -10.72
CA GLU A 45 -11.46 -13.38 -10.08
C GLU A 45 -10.65 -14.35 -9.20
N GLU A 46 -9.37 -14.56 -9.54
CA GLU A 46 -8.48 -15.41 -8.76
C GLU A 46 -8.00 -14.79 -7.43
N VAL A 47 -8.29 -13.52 -7.20
CA VAL A 47 -7.94 -12.84 -5.94
C VAL A 47 -9.16 -12.85 -5.01
N PRO A 48 -9.18 -13.70 -3.97
CA PRO A 48 -10.26 -13.70 -3.00
C PRO A 48 -10.22 -12.41 -2.20
N ILE A 49 -11.19 -11.54 -2.42
CA ILE A 49 -11.32 -10.29 -1.66
C ILE A 49 -12.27 -10.47 -0.48
N THR A 50 -11.97 -9.81 0.62
CA THR A 50 -12.90 -9.57 1.73
C THR A 50 -13.37 -8.12 1.67
N ARG A 51 -14.67 -7.88 1.74
CA ARG A 51 -15.17 -6.51 1.74
C ARG A 51 -14.68 -5.78 2.98
N TYR A 52 -14.39 -4.51 2.82
CA TYR A 52 -13.86 -3.63 3.87
C TYR A 52 -14.79 -3.49 5.09
N ASP A 53 -16.10 -3.63 4.88
CA ASP A 53 -17.17 -3.52 5.89
C ASP A 53 -17.59 -4.88 6.49
N GLU A 54 -17.01 -5.98 6.02
CA GLU A 54 -17.27 -7.35 6.49
C GLU A 54 -16.11 -7.92 7.31
N PHE A 55 -14.92 -7.31 7.26
CA PHE A 55 -13.75 -7.78 8.01
C PHE A 55 -13.74 -7.22 9.44
N ASP A 56 -13.76 -8.10 10.41
CA ASP A 56 -13.69 -7.74 11.83
C ASP A 56 -12.23 -7.51 12.28
N PHE A 57 -11.72 -6.31 12.05
CA PHE A 57 -10.36 -5.94 12.46
C PHE A 57 -10.11 -6.11 13.96
N ALA A 58 -11.10 -5.85 14.80
CA ALA A 58 -10.94 -5.95 16.24
C ALA A 58 -10.94 -7.41 16.72
N GLY A 59 -11.78 -8.25 16.14
CA GLY A 59 -11.88 -9.67 16.52
C GLY A 59 -10.75 -10.52 15.95
N VAL A 60 -10.32 -10.23 14.71
CA VAL A 60 -9.21 -10.95 14.04
C VAL A 60 -7.86 -10.49 14.59
N HIS A 61 -7.66 -9.18 14.78
CA HIS A 61 -6.40 -8.56 15.18
C HIS A 61 -5.21 -9.13 14.39
N PRO A 62 -5.14 -8.84 13.08
CA PRO A 62 -4.11 -9.42 12.23
C PRO A 62 -2.69 -9.08 12.73
N ASP A 63 -1.78 -10.04 12.72
CA ASP A 63 -0.39 -9.87 13.14
C ASP A 63 0.32 -8.77 12.35
N ALA A 64 0.00 -8.65 11.06
CA ALA A 64 0.54 -7.60 10.21
C ALA A 64 -0.50 -7.03 9.23
N ILE A 65 -0.47 -5.71 9.03
CA ILE A 65 -1.23 -5.00 7.99
C ILE A 65 -0.26 -4.33 7.03
N PHE A 66 -0.41 -4.62 5.74
CA PHE A 66 0.38 -4.00 4.67
C PHE A 66 -0.45 -2.96 3.94
N ILE A 67 0.06 -1.73 3.89
CA ILE A 67 -0.62 -0.61 3.21
C ILE A 67 0.30 0.06 2.20
N HIS A 68 -0.29 0.68 1.19
CA HIS A 68 0.48 1.37 0.13
C HIS A 68 0.12 2.84 -0.06
N ASN A 69 -0.91 3.34 0.63
CA ASN A 69 -1.28 4.76 0.61
C ASN A 69 -0.61 5.51 1.76
N PRO A 70 0.26 6.50 1.51
CA PRO A 70 0.96 7.21 2.57
C PRO A 70 0.20 8.43 3.11
N TYR A 71 -0.84 8.88 2.43
CA TYR A 71 -1.36 10.24 2.59
C TYR A 71 -2.41 10.40 3.68
N ASP A 72 -3.13 9.35 4.05
CA ASP A 72 -4.32 9.45 4.90
C ASP A 72 -5.25 10.59 4.41
N ALA A 73 -5.47 11.62 5.24
CA ALA A 73 -6.25 12.81 4.87
C ALA A 73 -5.44 13.87 4.11
N SER A 74 -4.12 13.75 3.97
CA SER A 74 -3.27 14.85 3.48
C SER A 74 -3.23 15.02 1.96
N ASN A 75 -3.75 14.06 1.17
CA ASN A 75 -3.84 14.22 -0.28
C ASN A 75 -4.90 15.27 -0.63
N ALA A 76 -4.57 16.14 -1.60
CA ALA A 76 -5.44 17.26 -1.99
C ALA A 76 -6.67 16.84 -2.82
N ALA A 77 -6.56 15.75 -3.59
CA ALA A 77 -7.58 15.32 -4.54
C ALA A 77 -8.52 14.24 -3.99
N THR A 78 -7.99 13.34 -3.18
CA THR A 78 -8.74 12.19 -2.66
C THR A 78 -8.37 11.90 -1.20
N THR A 79 -9.18 11.09 -0.53
CA THR A 79 -8.84 10.50 0.76
C THR A 79 -9.39 9.08 0.83
N VAL A 80 -8.62 8.15 1.41
CA VAL A 80 -9.18 6.84 1.75
C VAL A 80 -10.23 6.99 2.84
N HIS A 81 -11.13 6.01 2.99
CA HIS A 81 -12.10 6.03 4.07
C HIS A 81 -11.39 6.20 5.42
N PRO A 82 -11.83 7.11 6.31
CA PRO A 82 -11.10 7.49 7.54
C PRO A 82 -10.77 6.33 8.49
N PHE A 83 -11.55 5.26 8.46
CA PHE A 83 -11.25 4.04 9.22
C PHE A 83 -9.89 3.42 8.82
N PHE A 84 -9.48 3.61 7.55
CA PHE A 84 -8.24 3.05 6.99
C PHE A 84 -7.06 4.04 7.00
N TYR A 85 -7.13 5.11 7.77
CA TYR A 85 -5.97 5.94 8.05
C TYR A 85 -4.93 5.15 8.83
N SER A 86 -3.68 5.43 8.62
CA SER A 86 -2.56 4.67 9.20
C SER A 86 -2.59 4.68 10.74
N ASP A 87 -2.97 5.81 11.37
CA ASP A 87 -3.15 5.92 12.82
C ASP A 87 -4.28 5.03 13.35
N ARG A 88 -5.30 4.77 12.54
CA ARG A 88 -6.44 3.91 12.89
C ARG A 88 -6.11 2.44 12.70
N LEU A 89 -5.50 2.09 11.57
CA LEU A 89 -5.10 0.71 11.31
C LEU A 89 -4.09 0.20 12.33
N LYS A 90 -3.17 1.06 12.78
CA LYS A 90 -2.20 0.72 13.81
C LYS A 90 -2.81 0.22 15.13
N ILE A 91 -4.05 0.56 15.43
CA ILE A 91 -4.76 0.08 16.64
C ILE A 91 -5.11 -1.41 16.52
N TYR A 92 -5.22 -1.95 15.31
CA TYR A 92 -5.69 -3.30 15.04
C TYR A 92 -4.58 -4.29 14.65
N THR A 93 -3.31 -3.89 14.75
CA THR A 93 -2.18 -4.77 14.41
C THR A 93 -0.95 -4.44 15.22
N ASP A 94 -0.15 -5.46 15.50
CA ASP A 94 1.16 -5.26 16.12
C ASP A 94 2.21 -4.77 15.11
N CYS A 95 2.01 -5.05 13.81
CA CYS A 95 2.95 -4.71 12.75
C CYS A 95 2.25 -4.02 11.56
N LEU A 96 2.35 -2.69 11.47
CA LEU A 96 1.91 -1.92 10.32
C LEU A 96 3.08 -1.68 9.36
N VAL A 97 2.98 -2.20 8.13
CA VAL A 97 4.04 -2.09 7.12
C VAL A 97 3.58 -1.22 5.96
N TYR A 98 4.33 -0.17 5.70
CA TYR A 98 4.09 0.65 4.51
C TYR A 98 4.99 0.21 3.35
N ILE A 99 4.39 -0.08 2.20
CA ILE A 99 5.07 -0.42 0.94
C ILE A 99 4.65 0.58 -0.13
N PRO A 100 5.55 1.43 -0.67
CA PRO A 100 5.18 2.43 -1.67
C PRO A 100 4.54 1.83 -2.92
N TYR A 101 3.44 2.41 -3.38
CA TYR A 101 2.81 2.00 -4.65
C TYR A 101 3.54 2.54 -5.88
N TYR A 102 4.52 3.39 -5.71
CA TYR A 102 5.34 4.00 -6.77
C TYR A 102 6.78 3.52 -6.68
N ALA A 103 7.49 3.62 -7.80
CA ALA A 103 8.94 3.48 -7.85
C ALA A 103 9.55 4.89 -7.91
N THR A 104 10.48 5.17 -7.02
CA THR A 104 11.17 6.46 -6.97
C THR A 104 12.31 6.48 -7.98
N SER A 105 12.40 7.54 -8.78
CA SER A 105 13.52 7.77 -9.70
C SER A 105 14.17 9.12 -9.38
N GLY A 106 15.16 9.09 -8.53
CA GLY A 106 16.07 10.22 -8.30
C GLY A 106 15.67 11.24 -7.24
N GLY A 107 14.41 11.37 -6.83
CA GLY A 107 14.02 12.34 -5.80
C GLY A 107 12.61 12.12 -5.29
N MET A 108 12.30 12.78 -4.19
CA MET A 108 10.97 12.77 -3.58
C MET A 108 10.48 14.22 -3.45
N ALA A 109 9.21 14.47 -3.76
CA ALA A 109 8.65 15.80 -3.53
C ALA A 109 8.62 16.12 -2.03
N GLN A 110 8.87 17.39 -1.68
CA GLN A 110 9.00 17.82 -0.27
C GLN A 110 7.82 17.35 0.61
N GLY A 111 6.59 17.41 0.12
CA GLY A 111 5.42 16.94 0.88
C GLY A 111 5.30 15.41 1.00
N GLN A 112 6.06 14.65 0.22
CA GLN A 112 6.06 13.18 0.28
C GLN A 112 7.04 12.63 1.33
N ALA A 113 8.05 13.41 1.71
CA ALA A 113 9.07 13.00 2.67
C ALA A 113 8.53 12.88 4.11
N SER A 114 7.38 13.48 4.40
CA SER A 114 6.78 13.59 5.74
C SER A 114 5.30 13.19 5.78
N CYS A 115 4.90 12.18 4.97
CA CYS A 115 3.53 11.70 4.99
C CYS A 115 3.15 11.07 6.34
N PRO A 116 1.87 11.14 6.74
CA PRO A 116 1.40 10.64 8.04
C PRO A 116 1.76 9.17 8.32
N VAL A 117 1.75 8.33 7.30
CA VAL A 117 2.05 6.90 7.42
C VAL A 117 3.43 6.63 8.04
N TYR A 118 4.43 7.49 7.81
CA TYR A 118 5.79 7.24 8.30
C TYR A 118 5.92 7.37 9.83
N ALA A 119 5.06 8.17 10.46
CA ALA A 119 4.98 8.24 11.91
C ALA A 119 4.32 6.97 12.49
N ASN A 120 3.29 6.45 11.83
CA ASN A 120 2.42 5.39 12.34
C ASN A 120 2.90 3.98 11.98
N ALA A 121 3.53 3.78 10.82
CA ALA A 121 4.07 2.48 10.41
C ALA A 121 5.24 2.03 11.30
N ASP A 122 5.30 0.73 11.57
CA ASP A 122 6.44 0.11 12.23
C ASP A 122 7.59 -0.06 11.24
N TYR A 123 7.26 -0.40 9.99
CA TYR A 123 8.25 -0.56 8.94
C TYR A 123 7.86 0.18 7.66
N ILE A 124 8.87 0.71 6.98
CA ILE A 124 8.78 1.43 5.72
C ILE A 124 9.69 0.73 4.72
N VAL A 125 9.11 0.10 3.70
CA VAL A 125 9.90 -0.55 2.66
C VAL A 125 10.42 0.50 1.68
N ILE A 126 11.72 0.48 1.43
CA ILE A 126 12.41 1.36 0.48
C ILE A 126 13.15 0.54 -0.59
N GLN A 127 13.39 1.16 -1.74
CA GLN A 127 13.98 0.47 -2.90
C GLN A 127 15.45 0.09 -2.69
N ALA A 128 16.21 0.90 -1.97
CA ALA A 128 17.61 0.68 -1.62
C ALA A 128 17.98 1.58 -0.42
N GLU A 129 19.06 1.27 0.29
CA GLU A 129 19.56 2.06 1.43
C GLU A 129 19.75 3.55 1.09
N SER A 130 20.23 3.85 -0.11
CA SER A 130 20.44 5.23 -0.57
C SER A 130 19.15 6.07 -0.64
N TYR A 131 17.97 5.44 -0.65
CA TYR A 131 16.69 6.15 -0.64
C TYR A 131 16.28 6.63 0.76
N ARG A 132 16.95 6.17 1.83
CA ARG A 132 16.71 6.67 3.20
C ARG A 132 16.86 8.19 3.29
N GLU A 133 17.83 8.76 2.60
CA GLU A 133 18.12 10.20 2.60
C GLU A 133 16.99 11.07 2.01
N LEU A 134 16.04 10.47 1.29
CA LEU A 134 14.88 11.17 0.72
C LEU A 134 13.77 11.42 1.73
N PHE A 135 13.79 10.72 2.86
CA PHE A 135 12.79 10.83 3.91
C PHE A 135 13.23 11.82 5.00
N ASP A 136 12.28 12.29 5.79
CA ASP A 136 12.56 13.16 6.91
C ASP A 136 13.54 12.50 7.89
N ALA A 137 14.56 13.27 8.32
CA ALA A 137 15.61 12.79 9.21
C ALA A 137 15.09 12.45 10.63
N SER A 138 13.89 12.90 11.00
CA SER A 138 13.26 12.56 12.28
C SER A 138 12.69 11.14 12.34
N ILE A 139 12.54 10.47 11.18
CA ILE A 139 12.04 9.10 11.13
C ILE A 139 13.20 8.17 11.53
N PRO A 140 13.01 7.28 12.54
CA PRO A 140 14.05 6.36 12.98
C PRO A 140 14.55 5.43 11.88
N ASP A 141 15.87 5.23 11.80
CA ASP A 141 16.49 4.40 10.74
C ASP A 141 16.07 2.94 10.80
N GLU A 142 15.80 2.41 11.99
CA GLU A 142 15.34 1.04 12.21
C GLU A 142 13.96 0.72 11.59
N LYS A 143 13.19 1.74 11.22
CA LYS A 143 11.92 1.54 10.49
C LYS A 143 12.12 1.19 9.02
N PHE A 144 13.30 1.49 8.44
CA PHE A 144 13.50 1.33 7.00
C PHE A 144 14.00 -0.06 6.64
N LEU A 145 13.32 -0.69 5.67
CA LEU A 145 13.66 -1.99 5.11
C LEU A 145 13.99 -1.84 3.62
N ALA A 146 15.25 -1.97 3.27
CA ALA A 146 15.73 -1.80 1.88
C ALA A 146 15.52 -3.09 1.06
N PHE A 147 14.28 -3.53 0.89
CA PHE A 147 13.92 -4.79 0.21
C PHE A 147 13.61 -4.63 -1.28
N GLY A 148 13.65 -3.42 -1.81
CA GLY A 148 13.25 -3.18 -3.18
C GLY A 148 11.78 -2.75 -3.30
N SER A 149 11.13 -3.15 -4.39
CA SER A 149 9.72 -2.85 -4.62
C SER A 149 9.00 -4.04 -5.24
N PRO A 150 7.83 -4.43 -4.74
CA PRO A 150 6.99 -5.50 -5.32
C PRO A 150 6.62 -5.24 -6.80
N LYS A 151 6.67 -4.00 -7.26
CA LYS A 151 6.50 -3.68 -8.69
C LYS A 151 7.60 -4.28 -9.57
N PHE A 152 8.82 -4.36 -9.06
CA PHE A 152 9.93 -4.95 -9.82
C PHE A 152 9.78 -6.46 -9.96
N ASP A 153 9.17 -7.14 -9.01
CA ASP A 153 8.87 -8.58 -9.11
C ASP A 153 7.99 -8.85 -10.34
N ARG A 154 6.94 -8.05 -10.52
CA ARG A 154 6.07 -8.14 -11.69
C ARG A 154 6.81 -7.81 -12.99
N MET A 155 7.65 -6.80 -13.00
CA MET A 155 8.46 -6.45 -14.18
C MET A 155 9.43 -7.59 -14.54
N ILE A 156 10.10 -8.17 -13.56
CA ILE A 156 11.02 -9.30 -13.76
C ILE A 156 10.27 -10.51 -14.32
N GLN A 157 9.09 -10.81 -13.79
CA GLN A 157 8.24 -11.90 -14.31
C GLN A 157 7.83 -11.67 -15.76
N LEU A 158 7.42 -10.45 -16.13
CA LEU A 158 7.08 -10.08 -17.50
C LEU A 158 8.29 -10.18 -18.45
N CYS A 159 9.47 -9.78 -17.99
CA CYS A 159 10.70 -9.93 -18.78
C CYS A 159 11.11 -11.40 -18.98
N LYS A 160 10.79 -12.29 -18.03
CA LYS A 160 11.07 -13.73 -18.16
C LYS A 160 10.05 -14.46 -19.02
N ASN A 161 8.79 -14.00 -18.98
CA ASN A 161 7.66 -14.62 -19.67
C ASN A 161 7.07 -13.59 -20.65
N GLU A 162 7.79 -13.27 -21.72
CA GLU A 162 7.39 -12.23 -22.69
C GLU A 162 5.89 -12.37 -23.04
N PRO A 163 5.06 -11.38 -22.67
CA PRO A 163 3.64 -11.42 -23.00
C PRO A 163 3.48 -11.27 -24.52
N ALA A 164 2.47 -11.94 -25.08
CA ALA A 164 2.14 -11.76 -26.49
C ALA A 164 1.86 -10.27 -26.78
N ILE A 165 2.45 -9.76 -27.84
CA ILE A 165 2.16 -8.40 -28.30
C ILE A 165 0.68 -8.35 -28.72
N PRO A 166 -0.09 -7.38 -28.20
CA PRO A 166 -1.47 -7.19 -28.62
C PRO A 166 -1.57 -7.04 -30.14
N THR A 167 -2.54 -7.72 -30.75
CA THR A 167 -2.69 -7.72 -32.22
C THR A 167 -2.92 -6.33 -32.81
N GLU A 168 -3.50 -5.43 -32.03
CA GLU A 168 -3.74 -4.03 -32.40
C GLU A 168 -2.46 -3.16 -32.43
N TRP A 169 -1.33 -3.72 -31.99
CA TRP A 169 -0.02 -3.05 -32.03
C TRP A 169 0.88 -3.54 -33.15
N ASN A 170 0.40 -4.49 -33.96
CA ASN A 170 1.09 -5.02 -35.14
C ASN A 170 0.61 -4.36 -36.44
#